data_7d67f200f67ad27876ac2f46721d5bb9
#
_entry.id   7d67f200f67ad27876ac2f46721d5bb9
#
_cell.length_a   1.000
_cell.length_b   1.000
_cell.length_c   1.000
_cell.angle_alpha   90.00
_cell.angle_beta   90.00
_cell.angle_gamma   90.00
#
_symmetry.space_group_name_H-M   'P 1'
#
loop_
_entity.id
_entity.type
_entity.pdbx_description
1 polymer ?
#
loop_
_entity_poly.entity_id
_entity_poly.type
_entity_poly.pdbx_seq_one_letter_code
_entity_poly.pdbx_strand_id
1 'polypeptide(L)'
;MAASFVLLGMPMAAMGVAWPSAAEDLGRTLADLGLITFAYGAGYTVSTLASGELTRRFSTGPLLVAAASAAAASLAVFAISSTWIPFLVAGFMVGLAGGLLDAGVNAYVAVHRGPRAMGIIHTGFGIGSTIGPLLVALIISLGWSWRIAFGAFAVAELMLAIAFVATVSAIDSNELEGGARPSVGNNGLVLALSLTVFFLYAGVAAGTGAWSYSLLTEGRGFSTAVAGVAVAAYWGGVTAGRAALGVFGNRVEPNRVLTMSAVGTVASLLLLWIAPTPWLGIVGLVASGLSHGFVFPLEVLLTPQRFGAGFAPWAVGYEIAAANVGVAVLSGVIGLLVGVSGIAIVAPALVVLALLLWAAIETLRVQSALRSAAPA
;
A
#
# COMPACT_ATOMS: atom_id res chain seq x y z
N MET A 1 -10.12 -1.25 -13.44
CA MET A 1 -8.88 -1.27 -12.63
C MET A 1 -8.70 -0.02 -11.76
N ALA A 2 -8.74 1.25 -12.26
CA ALA A 2 -8.59 2.41 -11.38
C ALA A 2 -9.67 2.46 -10.27
N ALA A 3 -10.93 2.18 -10.60
CA ALA A 3 -12.01 2.10 -9.61
C ALA A 3 -11.79 1.04 -8.55
N SER A 4 -11.15 -0.11 -8.88
CA SER A 4 -10.86 -1.14 -7.89
C SER A 4 -9.88 -0.67 -6.82
N PHE A 5 -8.92 0.19 -7.18
CA PHE A 5 -7.98 0.76 -6.21
C PHE A 5 -8.62 1.85 -5.34
N VAL A 6 -9.60 2.59 -5.87
CA VAL A 6 -10.40 3.50 -5.02
C VAL A 6 -11.13 2.69 -3.95
N LEU A 7 -11.83 1.62 -4.35
CA LEU A 7 -12.56 0.77 -3.41
C LEU A 7 -11.64 0.01 -2.46
N LEU A 8 -10.47 -0.44 -2.92
CA LEU A 8 -9.46 -1.08 -2.09
C LEU A 8 -8.97 -0.17 -0.94
N GLY A 9 -8.82 1.14 -1.22
CA GLY A 9 -8.35 2.11 -0.23
C GLY A 9 -9.40 2.50 0.83
N MET A 10 -10.69 2.33 0.55
CA MET A 10 -11.75 2.89 1.40
C MET A 10 -11.97 2.15 2.73
N PRO A 11 -12.14 0.80 2.79
CA PRO A 11 -12.70 0.13 3.97
C PRO A 11 -11.80 0.22 5.20
N MET A 12 -10.52 -0.09 5.06
CA MET A 12 -9.62 -0.10 6.22
C MET A 12 -9.22 1.30 6.68
N ALA A 13 -9.10 2.27 5.77
CA ALA A 13 -8.93 3.66 6.15
C ALA A 13 -10.16 4.19 6.92
N ALA A 14 -11.34 3.80 6.48
CA ALA A 14 -12.61 4.17 7.11
C ALA A 14 -12.86 3.49 8.47
N MET A 15 -12.29 2.28 8.68
CA MET A 15 -12.49 1.49 9.90
C MET A 15 -12.04 2.26 11.15
N GLY A 16 -10.93 3.00 11.08
CA GLY A 16 -10.46 3.80 12.21
C GLY A 16 -11.47 4.86 12.68
N VAL A 17 -12.22 5.45 11.75
CA VAL A 17 -13.27 6.43 12.07
C VAL A 17 -14.56 5.75 12.56
N ALA A 18 -14.90 4.59 11.99
CA ALA A 18 -16.07 3.81 12.41
C ALA A 18 -15.87 3.13 13.77
N TRP A 19 -14.61 2.84 14.14
CA TRP A 19 -14.29 1.92 15.23
C TRP A 19 -14.88 2.30 16.61
N PRO A 20 -14.85 3.57 17.07
CA PRO A 20 -15.47 3.88 18.35
C PRO A 20 -16.93 3.42 18.46
N SER A 21 -17.73 3.71 17.43
CA SER A 21 -19.13 3.27 17.37
C SER A 21 -19.28 1.76 17.16
N ALA A 22 -18.41 1.16 16.34
CA ALA A 22 -18.44 -0.27 16.11
C ALA A 22 -18.01 -1.07 17.35
N ALA A 23 -17.04 -0.59 18.12
CA ALA A 23 -16.61 -1.20 19.37
C ALA A 23 -17.73 -1.19 20.40
N GLU A 24 -18.44 -0.09 20.55
CA GLU A 24 -19.61 0.02 21.43
C GLU A 24 -20.70 -0.98 21.03
N ASP A 25 -21.10 -1.01 19.76
CA ASP A 25 -22.11 -1.93 19.21
C ASP A 25 -21.75 -3.41 19.41
N LEU A 26 -20.47 -3.76 19.39
CA LEU A 26 -19.97 -5.13 19.49
C LEU A 26 -19.53 -5.51 20.92
N GLY A 27 -19.68 -4.62 21.89
CA GLY A 27 -19.22 -4.84 23.26
C GLY A 27 -17.70 -5.03 23.37
N ARG A 28 -16.91 -4.27 22.59
CA ARG A 28 -15.45 -4.38 22.51
C ARG A 28 -14.77 -3.11 23.00
N THR A 29 -13.46 -3.21 23.22
CA THR A 29 -12.63 -2.07 23.63
C THR A 29 -12.03 -1.36 22.40
N LEU A 30 -11.60 -0.11 22.56
CA LEU A 30 -10.89 0.61 21.49
C LEU A 30 -9.60 -0.11 21.06
N ALA A 31 -8.94 -0.82 21.99
CA ALA A 31 -7.72 -1.58 21.71
C ALA A 31 -7.96 -2.76 20.73
N ASP A 32 -9.17 -3.29 20.65
CA ASP A 32 -9.52 -4.41 19.76
C ASP A 32 -9.48 -4.03 18.27
N LEU A 33 -9.37 -2.73 17.93
CA LEU A 33 -9.03 -2.28 16.57
C LEU A 33 -7.75 -2.94 16.07
N GLY A 34 -6.78 -3.15 16.96
CA GLY A 34 -5.54 -3.85 16.64
C GLY A 34 -5.77 -5.27 16.13
N LEU A 35 -6.75 -5.99 16.68
CA LEU A 35 -7.10 -7.35 16.23
C LEU A 35 -7.73 -7.35 14.83
N ILE A 36 -8.58 -6.38 14.52
CA ILE A 36 -9.15 -6.23 13.16
C ILE A 36 -8.06 -5.88 12.15
N THR A 37 -7.20 -4.94 12.50
CA THR A 37 -6.07 -4.54 11.64
C THR A 37 -5.11 -5.71 11.41
N PHE A 38 -4.83 -6.50 12.45
CA PHE A 38 -4.02 -7.70 12.34
C PHE A 38 -4.69 -8.78 11.46
N ALA A 39 -5.98 -9.05 11.68
CA ALA A 39 -6.72 -10.03 10.88
C ALA A 39 -6.74 -9.64 9.40
N TYR A 40 -7.01 -8.36 9.09
CA TYR A 40 -6.92 -7.81 7.73
C TYR A 40 -5.51 -8.00 7.14
N GLY A 41 -4.47 -7.58 7.84
CA GLY A 41 -3.09 -7.70 7.38
C GLY A 41 -2.66 -9.14 7.14
N ALA A 42 -3.09 -10.07 8.01
CA ALA A 42 -2.84 -11.50 7.84
C ALA A 42 -3.51 -12.05 6.58
N GLY A 43 -4.81 -11.77 6.37
CA GLY A 43 -5.53 -12.17 5.17
C GLY A 43 -4.89 -11.60 3.90
N TYR A 44 -4.53 -10.32 3.93
CA TYR A 44 -3.88 -9.62 2.83
C TYR A 44 -2.53 -10.28 2.47
N THR A 45 -1.70 -10.58 3.46
CA THR A 45 -0.40 -11.24 3.26
C THR A 45 -0.56 -12.64 2.69
N VAL A 46 -1.49 -13.44 3.23
CA VAL A 46 -1.76 -14.79 2.74
C VAL A 46 -2.16 -14.78 1.25
N SER A 47 -3.06 -13.88 0.87
CA SER A 47 -3.54 -13.83 -0.53
C SER A 47 -2.50 -13.29 -1.50
N THR A 48 -1.68 -12.31 -1.11
CA THR A 48 -0.59 -11.79 -1.95
C THR A 48 0.47 -12.86 -2.20
N LEU A 49 0.84 -13.64 -1.18
CA LEU A 49 1.75 -14.77 -1.34
C LEU A 49 1.20 -15.86 -2.26
N ALA A 50 -0.11 -16.10 -2.22
CA ALA A 50 -0.79 -17.10 -3.05
C ALA A 50 -1.11 -16.58 -4.47
N SER A 51 -1.04 -15.27 -4.73
CA SER A 51 -1.57 -14.64 -5.95
C SER A 51 -1.00 -15.22 -7.24
N GLY A 52 0.30 -15.47 -7.30
CA GLY A 52 0.95 -16.04 -8.48
C GLY A 52 0.45 -17.46 -8.82
N GLU A 53 0.29 -18.33 -7.81
CA GLU A 53 -0.28 -19.67 -8.04
C GLU A 53 -1.75 -19.62 -8.43
N LEU A 54 -2.51 -18.74 -7.79
CA LEU A 54 -3.92 -18.56 -8.10
C LEU A 54 -4.12 -18.02 -9.53
N THR A 55 -3.32 -17.02 -9.94
CA THR A 55 -3.35 -16.49 -11.32
C THR A 55 -3.01 -17.58 -12.34
N ARG A 56 -2.03 -18.44 -12.05
CA ARG A 56 -1.67 -19.55 -12.93
C ARG A 56 -2.81 -20.57 -13.10
N ARG A 57 -3.61 -20.80 -12.05
CA ARG A 57 -4.70 -21.79 -12.06
C ARG A 57 -6.01 -21.27 -12.64
N PHE A 58 -6.32 -20.02 -12.39
CA PHE A 58 -7.65 -19.44 -12.61
C PHE A 58 -7.67 -18.25 -13.56
N SER A 59 -6.53 -17.82 -14.07
CA SER A 59 -6.32 -16.57 -14.80
C SER A 59 -6.68 -15.30 -14.00
N THR A 60 -6.31 -14.12 -14.49
CA THR A 60 -6.47 -12.85 -13.74
C THR A 60 -7.94 -12.43 -13.66
N GLY A 61 -8.69 -12.54 -14.76
CA GLY A 61 -10.09 -12.08 -14.81
C GLY A 61 -10.98 -12.73 -13.74
N PRO A 62 -11.12 -14.07 -13.71
CA PRO A 62 -11.88 -14.78 -12.69
C PRO A 62 -11.43 -14.49 -11.25
N LEU A 63 -10.11 -14.30 -11.03
CA LEU A 63 -9.60 -13.97 -9.69
C LEU A 63 -10.04 -12.58 -9.24
N LEU A 64 -10.05 -11.59 -10.13
CA LEU A 64 -10.53 -10.24 -9.81
C LEU A 64 -12.04 -10.25 -9.51
N VAL A 65 -12.83 -11.06 -10.25
CA VAL A 65 -14.25 -11.27 -9.95
C VAL A 65 -14.43 -11.88 -8.57
N ALA A 66 -13.68 -12.96 -8.27
CA ALA A 66 -13.76 -13.64 -6.97
C ALA A 66 -13.34 -12.71 -5.83
N ALA A 67 -12.27 -11.93 -6.00
CA ALA A 67 -11.77 -10.99 -5.02
C ALA A 67 -12.81 -9.88 -4.72
N ALA A 68 -13.35 -9.22 -5.74
CA ALA A 68 -14.36 -8.17 -5.56
C ALA A 68 -15.64 -8.74 -4.93
N SER A 69 -16.07 -9.95 -5.33
CA SER A 69 -17.23 -10.62 -4.74
C SER A 69 -17.02 -10.98 -3.26
N ALA A 70 -15.82 -11.47 -2.92
CA ALA A 70 -15.46 -11.79 -1.53
C ALA A 70 -15.36 -10.52 -0.68
N ALA A 71 -14.83 -9.41 -1.22
CA ALA A 71 -14.81 -8.11 -0.57
C ALA A 71 -16.23 -7.61 -0.30
N ALA A 72 -17.11 -7.65 -1.31
CA ALA A 72 -18.51 -7.27 -1.18
C ALA A 72 -19.24 -8.06 -0.07
N ALA A 73 -19.11 -9.39 -0.08
CA ALA A 73 -19.71 -10.27 0.92
C ALA A 73 -19.16 -9.97 2.34
N SER A 74 -17.87 -9.77 2.47
CA SER A 74 -17.22 -9.50 3.76
C SER A 74 -17.60 -8.13 4.32
N LEU A 75 -17.70 -7.10 3.46
CA LEU A 75 -18.16 -5.76 3.86
C LEU A 75 -19.66 -5.76 4.22
N ALA A 76 -20.47 -6.59 3.54
CA ALA A 76 -21.85 -6.82 3.96
C ALA A 76 -21.93 -7.47 5.35
N VAL A 77 -21.04 -8.43 5.66
CA VAL A 77 -20.93 -9.00 7.02
C VAL A 77 -20.55 -7.91 8.03
N PHE A 78 -19.61 -7.00 7.73
CA PHE A 78 -19.35 -5.85 8.59
C PHE A 78 -20.61 -5.02 8.87
N ALA A 79 -21.40 -4.75 7.82
CA ALA A 79 -22.60 -3.92 7.94
C ALA A 79 -23.72 -4.56 8.80
N ILE A 80 -23.82 -5.89 8.82
CA ILE A 80 -24.92 -6.58 9.49
C ILE A 80 -24.52 -7.31 10.79
N SER A 81 -23.21 -7.51 11.05
CA SER A 81 -22.77 -8.26 12.23
C SER A 81 -23.08 -7.54 13.52
N SER A 82 -23.71 -8.27 14.46
CA SER A 82 -23.96 -7.86 15.84
C SER A 82 -23.02 -8.54 16.83
N THR A 83 -22.12 -9.40 16.38
CA THR A 83 -21.21 -10.19 17.22
C THR A 83 -19.76 -10.14 16.70
N TRP A 84 -18.83 -10.31 17.62
CA TRP A 84 -17.42 -10.13 17.39
C TRP A 84 -16.78 -11.09 16.39
N ILE A 85 -17.07 -12.39 16.51
CA ILE A 85 -16.37 -13.42 15.71
C ILE A 85 -16.64 -13.28 14.21
N PRO A 86 -17.90 -13.16 13.73
CA PRO A 86 -18.17 -12.90 12.32
C PRO A 86 -17.52 -11.61 11.82
N PHE A 87 -17.49 -10.56 12.65
CA PHE A 87 -16.84 -9.29 12.33
C PHE A 87 -15.31 -9.46 12.14
N LEU A 88 -14.65 -10.18 13.04
CA LEU A 88 -13.20 -10.46 12.95
C LEU A 88 -12.87 -11.32 11.73
N VAL A 89 -13.67 -12.37 11.46
CA VAL A 89 -13.51 -13.22 10.27
C VAL A 89 -13.72 -12.40 9.00
N ALA A 90 -14.72 -11.52 8.96
CA ALA A 90 -14.91 -10.61 7.84
C ALA A 90 -13.70 -9.69 7.65
N GLY A 91 -13.05 -9.21 8.71
CA GLY A 91 -11.81 -8.44 8.64
C GLY A 91 -10.69 -9.19 7.91
N PHE A 92 -10.48 -10.46 8.27
CA PHE A 92 -9.53 -11.33 7.58
C PHE A 92 -9.90 -11.53 6.10
N MET A 93 -11.17 -11.76 5.80
CA MET A 93 -11.66 -11.99 4.44
C MET A 93 -11.58 -10.72 3.57
N VAL A 94 -11.85 -9.53 4.11
CA VAL A 94 -11.60 -8.25 3.41
C VAL A 94 -10.12 -8.10 3.07
N GLY A 95 -9.24 -8.45 4.01
CA GLY A 95 -7.80 -8.47 3.76
C GLY A 95 -7.41 -9.44 2.66
N LEU A 96 -7.91 -10.67 2.71
CA LEU A 96 -7.63 -11.70 1.71
C LEU A 96 -8.11 -11.26 0.30
N ALA A 97 -9.31 -10.74 0.20
CA ALA A 97 -9.87 -10.18 -1.04
C ALA A 97 -9.05 -8.99 -1.55
N GLY A 98 -8.71 -8.05 -0.66
CA GLY A 98 -7.91 -6.87 -0.97
C GLY A 98 -6.53 -7.22 -1.48
N GLY A 99 -5.82 -8.13 -0.83
CA GLY A 99 -4.48 -8.54 -1.26
C GLY A 99 -4.48 -9.27 -2.61
N LEU A 100 -5.50 -10.10 -2.88
CA LEU A 100 -5.64 -10.77 -4.17
C LEU A 100 -5.93 -9.77 -5.28
N LEU A 101 -6.81 -8.79 -5.04
CA LEU A 101 -7.15 -7.74 -5.99
C LEU A 101 -5.93 -6.85 -6.27
N ASP A 102 -5.22 -6.43 -5.22
CA ASP A 102 -4.02 -5.59 -5.33
C ASP A 102 -2.92 -6.28 -6.15
N ALA A 103 -2.55 -7.50 -5.75
CA ALA A 103 -1.50 -8.26 -6.46
C ALA A 103 -1.90 -8.54 -7.92
N GLY A 104 -3.15 -8.95 -8.18
CA GLY A 104 -3.64 -9.27 -9.51
C GLY A 104 -3.66 -8.04 -10.43
N VAL A 105 -4.19 -6.91 -9.97
CA VAL A 105 -4.23 -5.66 -10.77
C VAL A 105 -2.82 -5.11 -10.98
N ASN A 106 -1.96 -5.10 -9.95
CA ASN A 106 -0.57 -4.63 -10.09
C ASN A 106 0.21 -5.48 -11.10
N ALA A 107 0.14 -6.80 -11.00
CA ALA A 107 0.80 -7.70 -11.93
C ALA A 107 0.31 -7.49 -13.37
N TYR A 108 -1.00 -7.42 -13.57
CA TYR A 108 -1.58 -7.15 -14.89
C TYR A 108 -1.13 -5.81 -15.47
N VAL A 109 -1.19 -4.74 -14.69
CA VAL A 109 -0.79 -3.40 -15.14
C VAL A 109 0.71 -3.34 -15.40
N ALA A 110 1.54 -4.00 -14.58
CA ALA A 110 2.98 -4.04 -14.77
C ALA A 110 3.38 -4.74 -16.08
N VAL A 111 2.66 -5.81 -16.46
CA VAL A 111 2.94 -6.57 -17.71
C VAL A 111 2.38 -5.87 -18.95
N HIS A 112 1.14 -5.34 -18.89
CA HIS A 112 0.38 -4.94 -20.08
C HIS A 112 0.24 -3.43 -20.25
N ARG A 113 0.67 -2.62 -19.27
CA ARG A 113 0.50 -1.15 -19.28
C ARG A 113 1.81 -0.47 -18.90
N GLY A 114 1.82 0.84 -18.97
CA GLY A 114 3.02 1.65 -18.67
C GLY A 114 2.90 2.43 -17.35
N PRO A 115 3.91 3.27 -17.04
CA PRO A 115 4.00 4.03 -15.80
C PRO A 115 2.78 4.90 -15.51
N ARG A 116 2.16 5.46 -16.56
CA ARG A 116 0.95 6.26 -16.43
C ARG A 116 -0.21 5.47 -15.81
N ALA A 117 -0.45 4.25 -16.30
CA ALA A 117 -1.52 3.41 -15.77
C ALA A 117 -1.25 3.02 -14.30
N MET A 118 0.02 2.70 -13.97
CA MET A 118 0.46 2.41 -12.62
C MET A 118 0.23 3.60 -11.70
N GLY A 119 0.60 4.82 -12.11
CA GLY A 119 0.33 6.04 -11.35
C GLY A 119 -1.17 6.28 -11.13
N ILE A 120 -2.01 6.04 -12.13
CA ILE A 120 -3.47 6.22 -12.04
C ILE A 120 -4.11 5.27 -11.03
N ILE A 121 -3.76 3.97 -11.05
CA ILE A 121 -4.35 3.02 -10.09
C ILE A 121 -3.95 3.37 -8.66
N HIS A 122 -2.67 3.70 -8.41
CA HIS A 122 -2.22 4.08 -7.07
C HIS A 122 -2.74 5.44 -6.60
N THR A 123 -3.03 6.38 -7.51
CA THR A 123 -3.77 7.61 -7.19
C THR A 123 -5.18 7.26 -6.73
N GLY A 124 -5.84 6.30 -7.41
CA GLY A 124 -7.15 5.78 -7.01
C GLY A 124 -7.15 5.28 -5.57
N PHE A 125 -6.14 4.52 -5.15
CA PHE A 125 -5.99 4.07 -3.76
C PHE A 125 -5.92 5.26 -2.77
N GLY A 126 -5.12 6.28 -3.08
CA GLY A 126 -5.02 7.49 -2.24
C GLY A 126 -6.36 8.25 -2.13
N ILE A 127 -7.10 8.36 -3.23
CA ILE A 127 -8.44 8.94 -3.26
C ILE A 127 -9.40 8.13 -2.37
N GLY A 128 -9.41 6.81 -2.51
CA GLY A 128 -10.23 5.92 -1.69
C GLY A 128 -9.93 6.03 -0.22
N SER A 129 -8.65 6.00 0.16
CA SER A 129 -8.19 6.16 1.53
C SER A 129 -8.54 7.51 2.16
N THR A 130 -8.82 8.52 1.34
CA THR A 130 -9.29 9.84 1.78
C THR A 130 -10.82 9.89 1.87
N ILE A 131 -11.50 9.43 0.83
CA ILE A 131 -12.98 9.51 0.75
C ILE A 131 -13.64 8.56 1.76
N GLY A 132 -13.09 7.37 1.98
CA GLY A 132 -13.66 6.39 2.90
C GLY A 132 -13.89 6.93 4.31
N PRO A 133 -12.86 7.43 5.02
CA PRO A 133 -13.01 8.05 6.33
C PRO A 133 -13.96 9.24 6.34
N LEU A 134 -13.91 10.11 5.32
CA LEU A 134 -14.79 11.27 5.22
C LEU A 134 -16.26 10.88 5.09
N LEU A 135 -16.55 9.83 4.30
CA LEU A 135 -17.91 9.32 4.15
C LEU A 135 -18.44 8.75 5.46
N VAL A 136 -17.63 7.98 6.18
CA VAL A 136 -18.02 7.45 7.50
C VAL A 136 -18.23 8.58 8.50
N ALA A 137 -17.33 9.56 8.57
CA ALA A 137 -17.47 10.72 9.44
C ALA A 137 -18.75 11.51 9.14
N LEU A 138 -19.06 11.72 7.86
CA LEU A 138 -20.31 12.39 7.46
C LEU A 138 -21.54 11.60 7.91
N ILE A 139 -21.59 10.30 7.67
CA ILE A 139 -22.71 9.43 8.04
C ILE A 139 -22.95 9.47 9.56
N ILE A 140 -21.88 9.36 10.36
CA ILE A 140 -21.97 9.42 11.81
C ILE A 140 -22.39 10.82 12.28
N SER A 141 -21.90 11.90 11.67
CA SER A 141 -22.27 13.27 12.02
C SER A 141 -23.75 13.59 11.76
N LEU A 142 -24.37 12.89 10.82
CA LEU A 142 -25.82 12.95 10.54
C LEU A 142 -26.67 12.10 11.52
N GLY A 143 -26.04 11.47 12.51
CA GLY A 143 -26.72 10.59 13.46
C GLY A 143 -27.06 9.21 12.90
N TRP A 144 -26.49 8.82 11.76
CA TRP A 144 -26.73 7.54 11.14
C TRP A 144 -25.68 6.51 11.58
N SER A 145 -26.06 5.22 11.50
CA SER A 145 -25.14 4.14 11.86
C SER A 145 -23.96 4.04 10.86
N TRP A 146 -22.75 3.85 11.39
CA TRP A 146 -21.54 3.53 10.61
C TRP A 146 -21.75 2.34 9.65
N ARG A 147 -22.66 1.43 9.97
CA ARG A 147 -23.02 0.24 9.15
C ARG A 147 -23.48 0.61 7.75
N ILE A 148 -24.12 1.77 7.59
CA ILE A 148 -24.59 2.27 6.29
C ILE A 148 -23.40 2.51 5.35
N ALA A 149 -22.28 3.03 5.87
CA ALA A 149 -21.08 3.23 5.06
C ALA A 149 -20.51 1.89 4.55
N PHE A 150 -20.39 0.90 5.44
CA PHE A 150 -19.88 -0.42 5.03
C PHE A 150 -20.85 -1.17 4.12
N GLY A 151 -22.16 -0.98 4.28
CA GLY A 151 -23.16 -1.44 3.32
C GLY A 151 -23.02 -0.79 1.94
N ALA A 152 -22.76 0.52 1.90
CA ALA A 152 -22.49 1.23 0.65
C ALA A 152 -21.20 0.75 -0.02
N PHE A 153 -20.12 0.50 0.76
CA PHE A 153 -18.90 -0.10 0.24
C PHE A 153 -19.14 -1.50 -0.30
N ALA A 154 -19.95 -2.32 0.37
CA ALA A 154 -20.32 -3.66 -0.10
C ALA A 154 -21.06 -3.61 -1.45
N VAL A 155 -21.99 -2.68 -1.61
CA VAL A 155 -22.70 -2.46 -2.88
C VAL A 155 -21.73 -2.00 -3.97
N ALA A 156 -20.83 -1.10 -3.67
CA ALA A 156 -19.83 -0.61 -4.63
C ALA A 156 -18.87 -1.74 -5.09
N GLU A 157 -18.42 -2.61 -4.17
CA GLU A 157 -17.61 -3.79 -4.50
C GLU A 157 -18.41 -4.82 -5.32
N LEU A 158 -19.69 -5.00 -5.04
CA LEU A 158 -20.56 -5.87 -5.85
C LEU A 158 -20.69 -5.32 -7.28
N MET A 159 -20.88 -4.01 -7.43
CA MET A 159 -20.90 -3.37 -8.77
C MET A 159 -19.56 -3.54 -9.48
N LEU A 160 -18.45 -3.47 -8.77
CA LEU A 160 -17.12 -3.75 -9.32
C LEU A 160 -16.99 -5.21 -9.77
N ALA A 161 -17.48 -6.17 -8.98
CA ALA A 161 -17.49 -7.58 -9.35
C ALA A 161 -18.30 -7.81 -10.64
N ILE A 162 -19.47 -7.20 -10.78
CA ILE A 162 -20.30 -7.24 -11.99
C ILE A 162 -19.53 -6.63 -13.19
N ALA A 163 -18.85 -5.49 -12.99
CA ALA A 163 -18.03 -4.87 -14.03
C ALA A 163 -16.85 -5.78 -14.46
N PHE A 164 -16.24 -6.50 -13.52
CA PHE A 164 -15.20 -7.48 -13.85
C PHE A 164 -15.77 -8.67 -14.63
N VAL A 165 -16.96 -9.19 -14.27
CA VAL A 165 -17.64 -10.23 -15.06
C VAL A 165 -17.84 -9.78 -16.50
N ALA A 166 -18.29 -8.54 -16.72
CA ALA A 166 -18.50 -7.98 -18.05
C ALA A 166 -17.20 -7.77 -18.85
N THR A 167 -16.03 -7.74 -18.19
CA THR A 167 -14.73 -7.46 -18.83
C THR A 167 -13.74 -8.62 -18.73
N VAL A 168 -14.13 -9.74 -18.14
CA VAL A 168 -13.25 -10.88 -17.90
C VAL A 168 -12.57 -11.39 -19.17
N SER A 169 -13.30 -11.58 -20.25
CA SER A 169 -12.75 -12.04 -21.52
C SER A 169 -11.72 -11.08 -22.13
N ALA A 170 -11.90 -9.79 -21.94
CA ALA A 170 -10.96 -8.77 -22.41
C ALA A 170 -9.69 -8.71 -21.55
N ILE A 171 -9.77 -9.12 -20.27
CA ILE A 171 -8.61 -9.25 -19.38
C ILE A 171 -7.84 -10.52 -19.76
N ASP A 172 -8.49 -11.66 -19.84
CA ASP A 172 -7.88 -12.96 -20.09
C ASP A 172 -7.29 -13.09 -21.51
N SER A 173 -7.88 -12.43 -22.52
CA SER A 173 -7.33 -12.45 -23.87
C SER A 173 -5.95 -11.80 -24.01
N ASN A 174 -5.51 -11.06 -23.00
CA ASN A 174 -4.18 -10.46 -22.95
C ASN A 174 -3.20 -11.27 -22.07
N GLU A 175 -3.65 -12.38 -21.47
CA GLU A 175 -2.76 -13.21 -20.65
C GLU A 175 -1.83 -14.06 -21.51
N LEU A 176 -0.60 -14.23 -21.03
CA LEU A 176 0.33 -15.20 -21.58
C LEU A 176 -0.18 -16.60 -21.25
N GLU A 177 -0.21 -17.51 -22.23
CA GLU A 177 -0.63 -18.90 -22.02
C GLU A 177 0.10 -19.51 -20.81
N GLY A 178 -0.68 -20.11 -19.91
CA GLY A 178 -0.19 -20.68 -18.65
C GLY A 178 0.81 -21.80 -18.87
N GLY A 179 2.08 -21.48 -18.78
CA GLY A 179 3.19 -22.43 -18.81
C GLY A 179 3.44 -23.12 -17.47
N ALA A 180 4.42 -24.03 -17.43
CA ALA A 180 4.92 -24.62 -16.18
C ALA A 180 5.30 -23.51 -15.17
N ARG A 181 5.21 -23.83 -13.86
CA ARG A 181 5.59 -22.89 -12.80
C ARG A 181 6.98 -22.31 -13.11
N PRO A 182 7.10 -20.99 -13.36
CA PRO A 182 8.40 -20.41 -13.71
C PRO A 182 9.34 -20.54 -12.50
N SER A 183 10.55 -21.01 -12.76
CA SER A 183 11.60 -21.04 -11.76
C SER A 183 12.19 -19.63 -11.61
N VAL A 184 12.53 -19.25 -10.38
CA VAL A 184 13.33 -18.02 -10.14
C VAL A 184 14.69 -18.13 -10.87
N GLY A 185 15.15 -19.33 -11.19
CA GLY A 185 16.43 -19.58 -11.85
C GLY A 185 17.57 -18.89 -11.11
N ASN A 186 18.50 -18.30 -11.85
CA ASN A 186 19.61 -17.52 -11.28
C ASN A 186 19.20 -16.14 -10.71
N ASN A 187 17.89 -15.82 -10.61
CA ASN A 187 17.39 -14.49 -10.18
C ASN A 187 17.20 -14.35 -8.66
N GLY A 188 17.63 -15.33 -7.85
CA GLY A 188 17.44 -15.32 -6.40
C GLY A 188 17.96 -14.05 -5.70
N LEU A 189 19.15 -13.56 -6.08
CA LEU A 189 19.71 -12.31 -5.52
C LEU A 189 18.85 -11.09 -5.91
N VAL A 190 18.42 -10.99 -7.18
CA VAL A 190 17.58 -9.86 -7.63
C VAL A 190 16.23 -9.89 -6.93
N LEU A 191 15.65 -11.08 -6.72
CA LEU A 191 14.40 -11.22 -5.96
C LEU A 191 14.61 -10.80 -4.49
N ALA A 192 15.66 -11.27 -3.83
CA ALA A 192 15.95 -10.88 -2.45
C ALA A 192 16.14 -9.36 -2.30
N LEU A 193 16.84 -8.73 -3.25
CA LEU A 193 17.01 -7.27 -3.28
C LEU A 193 15.68 -6.56 -3.54
N SER A 194 14.84 -7.06 -4.46
CA SER A 194 13.52 -6.51 -4.70
C SER A 194 12.64 -6.56 -3.44
N LEU A 195 12.57 -7.73 -2.78
CA LEU A 195 11.85 -7.88 -1.51
C LEU A 195 12.38 -6.93 -0.43
N THR A 196 13.70 -6.74 -0.36
CA THR A 196 14.33 -5.79 0.58
C THR A 196 13.89 -4.35 0.28
N VAL A 197 13.84 -3.95 -1.00
CA VAL A 197 13.36 -2.62 -1.41
C VAL A 197 11.91 -2.40 -0.96
N PHE A 198 11.01 -3.36 -1.23
CA PHE A 198 9.60 -3.24 -0.83
C PHE A 198 9.42 -3.22 0.69
N PHE A 199 10.17 -4.06 1.42
CA PHE A 199 10.19 -4.07 2.89
C PHE A 199 10.62 -2.71 3.46
N LEU A 200 11.75 -2.17 2.99
CA LEU A 200 12.28 -0.89 3.46
C LEU A 200 11.36 0.28 3.05
N TYR A 201 10.91 0.30 1.79
CA TYR A 201 10.01 1.33 1.29
C TYR A 201 8.76 1.46 2.15
N ALA A 202 8.05 0.35 2.36
CA ALA A 202 6.80 0.36 3.10
C ALA A 202 7.00 0.69 4.58
N GLY A 203 8.11 0.22 5.15
CA GLY A 203 8.49 0.55 6.52
C GLY A 203 8.83 2.01 6.73
N VAL A 204 9.58 2.64 5.79
CA VAL A 204 9.86 4.10 5.83
C VAL A 204 8.57 4.88 5.68
N ALA A 205 7.71 4.52 4.72
CA ALA A 205 6.44 5.21 4.48
C ALA A 205 5.52 5.15 5.71
N ALA A 206 5.31 3.95 6.24
CA ALA A 206 4.45 3.73 7.39
C ALA A 206 5.04 4.32 8.68
N GLY A 207 6.34 4.15 8.89
CA GLY A 207 7.04 4.74 10.03
C GLY A 207 6.97 6.26 10.02
N THR A 208 7.17 6.90 8.86
CA THR A 208 7.00 8.36 8.70
C THR A 208 5.57 8.77 9.03
N GLY A 209 4.56 8.09 8.46
CA GLY A 209 3.15 8.41 8.71
C GLY A 209 2.74 8.22 10.17
N ALA A 210 3.17 7.12 10.81
CA ALA A 210 2.77 6.77 12.16
C ALA A 210 3.43 7.65 13.23
N TRP A 211 4.73 7.95 13.08
CA TRP A 211 5.51 8.59 14.15
C TRP A 211 5.66 10.10 14.02
N SER A 212 5.37 10.68 12.83
CA SER A 212 5.55 12.12 12.62
C SER A 212 4.62 12.97 13.49
N TYR A 213 3.41 12.49 13.79
CA TYR A 213 2.50 13.21 14.67
C TYR A 213 3.11 13.41 16.06
N SER A 214 3.53 12.33 16.72
CA SER A 214 4.16 12.39 18.04
C SER A 214 5.50 13.13 18.01
N LEU A 215 6.30 12.98 16.95
CA LEU A 215 7.52 13.75 16.76
C LEU A 215 7.25 15.26 16.73
N LEU A 216 6.18 15.69 16.05
CA LEU A 216 5.83 17.10 15.95
C LEU A 216 5.21 17.64 17.23
N THR A 217 4.33 16.88 17.89
CA THR A 217 3.68 17.34 19.13
C THR A 217 4.61 17.25 20.33
N GLU A 218 5.14 16.07 20.62
CA GLU A 218 5.93 15.80 21.83
C GLU A 218 7.41 16.25 21.66
N GLY A 219 7.96 16.03 20.45
CA GLY A 219 9.38 16.33 20.19
C GLY A 219 9.64 17.79 19.78
N ARG A 220 8.66 18.49 19.19
CA ARG A 220 8.85 19.85 18.63
C ARG A 220 7.85 20.88 19.10
N GLY A 221 6.90 20.51 19.96
CA GLY A 221 5.97 21.43 20.60
C GLY A 221 4.90 22.03 19.68
N PHE A 222 4.62 21.43 18.52
CA PHE A 222 3.51 21.85 17.68
C PHE A 222 2.15 21.50 18.30
N SER A 223 1.13 22.31 18.01
CA SER A 223 -0.22 21.96 18.38
C SER A 223 -0.69 20.70 17.65
N THR A 224 -1.63 19.97 18.26
CA THR A 224 -2.25 18.76 17.68
C THR A 224 -2.85 19.03 16.31
N ALA A 225 -3.45 20.22 16.09
CA ALA A 225 -4.01 20.64 14.81
C ALA A 225 -2.94 20.76 13.73
N VAL A 226 -1.82 21.43 14.03
CA VAL A 226 -0.70 21.62 13.05
C VAL A 226 -0.05 20.27 12.74
N ALA A 227 0.20 19.44 13.75
CA ALA A 227 0.77 18.12 13.54
C ALA A 227 -0.15 17.20 12.69
N GLY A 228 -1.45 17.24 12.95
CA GLY A 228 -2.45 16.52 12.16
C GLY A 228 -2.46 16.95 10.69
N VAL A 229 -2.47 18.26 10.43
CA VAL A 229 -2.39 18.81 9.06
C VAL A 229 -1.08 18.43 8.37
N ALA A 230 0.04 18.46 9.08
CA ALA A 230 1.34 18.09 8.53
C ALA A 230 1.40 16.61 8.09
N VAL A 231 0.86 15.70 8.91
CA VAL A 231 0.77 14.26 8.56
C VAL A 231 -0.21 14.04 7.41
N ALA A 232 -1.36 14.74 7.40
CA ALA A 232 -2.28 14.68 6.26
C ALA A 232 -1.61 15.19 4.97
N ALA A 233 -0.82 16.27 5.05
CA ALA A 233 -0.06 16.81 3.92
C ALA A 233 1.06 15.84 3.45
N TYR A 234 1.68 15.06 4.35
CA TYR A 234 2.60 13.98 3.98
C TYR A 234 1.89 12.95 3.08
N TRP A 235 0.74 12.42 3.51
CA TRP A 235 -0.03 11.46 2.70
C TRP A 235 -0.59 12.08 1.42
N GLY A 236 -0.94 13.38 1.47
CA GLY A 236 -1.28 14.18 0.30
C GLY A 236 -0.11 14.25 -0.69
N GLY A 237 1.12 14.42 -0.20
CA GLY A 237 2.36 14.37 -0.99
C GLY A 237 2.55 13.01 -1.66
N VAL A 238 2.36 11.90 -0.92
CA VAL A 238 2.41 10.54 -1.50
C VAL A 238 1.41 10.39 -2.65
N THR A 239 0.18 10.85 -2.44
CA THR A 239 -0.88 10.80 -3.47
C THR A 239 -0.54 11.68 -4.66
N ALA A 240 0.00 12.90 -4.43
CA ALA A 240 0.44 13.82 -5.48
C ALA A 240 1.58 13.24 -6.33
N GLY A 241 2.56 12.55 -5.72
CA GLY A 241 3.62 11.84 -6.44
C GLY A 241 3.06 10.75 -7.38
N ARG A 242 2.11 9.97 -6.89
CA ARG A 242 1.41 8.95 -7.70
C ARG A 242 0.61 9.58 -8.84
N ALA A 243 -0.09 10.69 -8.57
CA ALA A 243 -0.84 11.43 -9.59
C ALA A 243 0.10 12.04 -10.65
N ALA A 244 1.25 12.59 -10.24
CA ALA A 244 2.26 13.09 -11.16
C ALA A 244 2.78 11.98 -12.09
N LEU A 245 3.01 10.76 -11.57
CA LEU A 245 3.33 9.59 -12.38
C LEU A 245 2.18 9.26 -13.34
N GLY A 246 0.93 9.37 -12.91
CA GLY A 246 -0.26 9.18 -13.74
C GLY A 246 -0.35 10.15 -14.92
N VAL A 247 0.14 11.38 -14.73
CA VAL A 247 0.13 12.42 -15.79
C VAL A 247 1.36 12.34 -16.68
N PHE A 248 2.56 12.23 -16.09
CA PHE A 248 3.85 12.37 -16.79
C PHE A 248 4.59 11.06 -17.02
N GLY A 249 4.11 9.94 -16.48
CA GLY A 249 4.84 8.67 -16.42
C GLY A 249 5.37 8.15 -17.76
N ASN A 250 4.64 8.39 -18.86
CA ASN A 250 5.10 7.96 -20.19
C ASN A 250 6.24 8.84 -20.78
N ARG A 251 6.60 9.93 -20.09
CA ARG A 251 7.66 10.87 -20.50
C ARG A 251 8.93 10.76 -19.66
N VAL A 252 8.93 9.85 -18.70
CA VAL A 252 10.04 9.72 -17.74
C VAL A 252 10.69 8.34 -17.84
N GLU A 253 11.98 8.28 -17.55
CA GLU A 253 12.71 7.03 -17.45
C GLU A 253 12.55 6.49 -16.00
N PRO A 254 11.97 5.28 -15.81
CA PRO A 254 11.60 4.77 -14.49
C PRO A 254 12.77 4.68 -13.49
N ASN A 255 13.93 4.16 -13.91
CA ASN A 255 15.07 4.02 -13.01
C ASN A 255 15.62 5.37 -12.55
N ARG A 256 15.64 6.38 -13.46
CA ARG A 256 16.07 7.74 -13.09
C ARG A 256 15.15 8.38 -12.08
N VAL A 257 13.83 8.22 -12.26
CA VAL A 257 12.85 8.74 -11.29
C VAL A 257 12.98 8.02 -9.95
N LEU A 258 13.21 6.70 -9.94
CA LEU A 258 13.45 5.94 -8.70
C LEU A 258 14.66 6.46 -7.93
N THR A 259 15.82 6.62 -8.60
CA THR A 259 17.02 7.20 -7.98
C THR A 259 16.74 8.60 -7.40
N MET A 260 16.11 9.48 -8.21
CA MET A 260 15.76 10.83 -7.77
C MET A 260 14.80 10.81 -6.56
N SER A 261 13.82 9.91 -6.56
CA SER A 261 12.87 9.74 -5.46
C SER A 261 13.53 9.22 -4.19
N ALA A 262 14.45 8.26 -4.31
CA ALA A 262 15.20 7.75 -3.17
C ALA A 262 16.10 8.84 -2.55
N VAL A 263 16.85 9.57 -3.37
CA VAL A 263 17.67 10.72 -2.95
C VAL A 263 16.78 11.82 -2.34
N GLY A 264 15.66 12.14 -2.99
CA GLY A 264 14.67 13.10 -2.51
C GLY A 264 14.09 12.72 -1.14
N THR A 265 13.80 11.43 -0.92
CA THR A 265 13.35 10.91 0.39
C THR A 265 14.42 11.10 1.47
N VAL A 266 15.68 10.73 1.18
CA VAL A 266 16.79 10.95 2.11
C VAL A 266 16.96 12.43 2.45
N ALA A 267 17.03 13.29 1.44
CA ALA A 267 17.22 14.73 1.62
C ALA A 267 16.05 15.36 2.42
N SER A 268 14.83 14.95 2.14
CA SER A 268 13.64 15.44 2.82
C SER A 268 13.56 15.00 4.28
N LEU A 269 13.92 13.75 4.58
CA LEU A 269 13.97 13.24 5.97
C LEU A 269 15.18 13.80 6.74
N LEU A 270 16.29 14.07 6.07
CA LEU A 270 17.38 14.86 6.65
C LEU A 270 16.90 16.27 7.01
N LEU A 271 16.18 16.95 6.11
CA LEU A 271 15.60 18.25 6.41
C LEU A 271 14.61 18.15 7.60
N LEU A 272 13.77 17.09 7.66
CA LEU A 272 12.94 16.86 8.84
C LEU A 272 13.77 16.74 10.12
N TRP A 273 14.94 16.09 10.08
CA TRP A 273 15.77 15.84 11.26
C TRP A 273 16.54 17.10 11.73
N ILE A 274 17.29 17.73 10.81
CA ILE A 274 18.27 18.78 11.14
C ILE A 274 17.78 20.21 10.89
N ALA A 275 16.52 20.37 10.51
CA ALA A 275 15.96 21.69 10.20
C ALA A 275 16.19 22.70 11.34
N PRO A 276 16.74 23.89 11.04
CA PRO A 276 17.00 24.90 12.05
C PRO A 276 15.70 25.51 12.62
N THR A 277 14.60 25.35 11.95
CA THR A 277 13.27 25.73 12.44
C THR A 277 12.30 24.56 12.32
N PRO A 278 11.37 24.37 13.26
CA PRO A 278 10.40 23.29 13.20
C PRO A 278 9.54 23.30 11.92
N TRP A 279 9.23 24.48 11.35
CA TRP A 279 8.45 24.62 10.11
C TRP A 279 9.17 24.07 8.89
N LEU A 280 10.49 24.26 8.80
CA LEU A 280 11.30 23.62 7.75
C LEU A 280 11.27 22.10 7.87
N GLY A 281 11.16 21.58 9.09
CA GLY A 281 10.95 20.15 9.30
C GLY A 281 9.62 19.66 8.72
N ILE A 282 8.54 20.44 8.82
CA ILE A 282 7.26 20.11 8.17
C ILE A 282 7.41 20.10 6.65
N VAL A 283 8.13 21.08 6.08
CA VAL A 283 8.44 21.08 4.63
C VAL A 283 9.17 19.79 4.24
N GLY A 284 10.17 19.36 5.03
CA GLY A 284 10.85 18.09 4.84
C GLY A 284 9.89 16.89 4.89
N LEU A 285 8.99 16.87 5.86
CA LEU A 285 7.98 15.81 5.97
C LEU A 285 7.09 15.70 4.73
N VAL A 286 6.55 16.82 4.26
CA VAL A 286 5.67 16.86 3.06
C VAL A 286 6.44 16.49 1.79
N ALA A 287 7.65 16.99 1.63
CA ALA A 287 8.52 16.67 0.50
C ALA A 287 8.91 15.19 0.47
N SER A 288 9.09 14.56 1.64
CA SER A 288 9.34 13.11 1.72
C SER A 288 8.13 12.31 1.20
N GLY A 289 6.92 12.75 1.50
CA GLY A 289 5.70 12.13 0.96
C GLY A 289 5.67 12.17 -0.57
N LEU A 290 5.93 13.34 -1.17
CA LEU A 290 5.97 13.49 -2.62
C LEU A 290 7.00 12.56 -3.26
N SER A 291 8.23 12.53 -2.73
CA SER A 291 9.30 11.65 -3.21
C SER A 291 8.91 10.17 -3.07
N HIS A 292 8.34 9.79 -1.94
CA HIS A 292 7.91 8.40 -1.67
C HIS A 292 6.81 7.92 -2.62
N GLY A 293 5.95 8.82 -3.09
CA GLY A 293 4.81 8.49 -3.95
C GLY A 293 5.18 7.78 -5.24
N PHE A 294 6.38 8.01 -5.78
CA PHE A 294 6.84 7.39 -7.02
C PHE A 294 7.40 5.97 -6.85
N VAL A 295 7.93 5.63 -5.66
CA VAL A 295 8.76 4.43 -5.49
C VAL A 295 7.97 3.16 -5.74
N PHE A 296 6.88 2.92 -5.00
CA PHE A 296 6.10 1.69 -5.12
C PHE A 296 5.58 1.43 -6.55
N PRO A 297 4.91 2.39 -7.20
CA PRO A 297 4.38 2.16 -8.54
C PRO A 297 5.47 1.84 -9.58
N LEU A 298 6.63 2.48 -9.47
CA LEU A 298 7.73 2.26 -10.40
C LEU A 298 8.47 0.95 -10.14
N GLU A 299 8.66 0.56 -8.87
CA GLU A 299 9.26 -0.73 -8.52
C GLU A 299 8.42 -1.89 -9.05
N VAL A 300 7.09 -1.87 -8.82
CA VAL A 300 6.17 -2.88 -9.38
C VAL A 300 6.22 -2.89 -10.91
N LEU A 301 6.27 -1.72 -11.55
CA LEU A 301 6.34 -1.61 -13.01
C LEU A 301 7.59 -2.28 -13.59
N LEU A 302 8.72 -2.25 -12.87
CA LEU A 302 9.98 -2.84 -13.30
C LEU A 302 10.07 -4.34 -13.04
N THR A 303 9.17 -4.92 -12.27
CA THR A 303 9.16 -6.35 -11.92
C THR A 303 9.15 -7.28 -13.15
N PRO A 304 8.31 -7.06 -14.19
CA PRO A 304 8.37 -7.90 -15.40
C PRO A 304 9.68 -7.80 -16.17
N GLN A 305 10.35 -6.65 -16.13
CA GLN A 305 11.66 -6.47 -16.78
C GLN A 305 12.76 -7.25 -16.07
N ARG A 306 12.67 -7.41 -14.74
CA ARG A 306 13.63 -8.12 -13.90
C ARG A 306 13.46 -9.64 -13.94
N PHE A 307 12.21 -10.11 -13.99
CA PHE A 307 11.86 -11.52 -13.78
C PHE A 307 11.15 -12.17 -14.97
N GLY A 308 10.84 -11.39 -16.01
CA GLY A 308 10.00 -11.84 -17.12
C GLY A 308 8.51 -11.81 -16.81
N ALA A 309 7.69 -11.66 -17.84
CA ALA A 309 6.23 -11.53 -17.69
C ALA A 309 5.59 -12.76 -17.02
N GLY A 310 6.11 -13.96 -17.29
CA GLY A 310 5.57 -15.20 -16.71
C GLY A 310 5.77 -15.33 -15.20
N PHE A 311 6.87 -14.75 -14.64
CA PHE A 311 7.12 -14.78 -13.19
C PHE A 311 6.61 -13.52 -12.48
N ALA A 312 6.26 -12.47 -13.21
CA ALA A 312 5.84 -11.19 -12.62
C ALA A 312 4.67 -11.31 -11.62
N PRO A 313 3.60 -12.10 -11.83
CA PRO A 313 2.53 -12.25 -10.85
C PRO A 313 3.01 -12.82 -9.50
N TRP A 314 3.99 -13.72 -9.52
CA TRP A 314 4.58 -14.29 -8.31
C TRP A 314 5.47 -13.27 -7.60
N ALA A 315 6.33 -12.59 -8.35
CA ALA A 315 7.24 -11.59 -7.82
C ALA A 315 6.48 -10.44 -7.17
N VAL A 316 5.45 -9.88 -7.84
CA VAL A 316 4.60 -8.81 -7.31
C VAL A 316 3.90 -9.26 -6.02
N GLY A 317 3.38 -10.48 -5.97
CA GLY A 317 2.76 -11.01 -4.74
C GLY A 317 3.75 -11.08 -3.57
N TYR A 318 4.98 -11.54 -3.82
CA TYR A 318 6.03 -11.58 -2.80
C TYR A 318 6.50 -10.18 -2.39
N GLU A 319 6.63 -9.26 -3.35
CA GLU A 319 7.00 -7.86 -3.12
C GLU A 319 5.98 -7.15 -2.23
N ILE A 320 4.67 -7.32 -2.50
CA ILE A 320 3.59 -6.75 -1.67
C ILE A 320 3.59 -7.38 -0.27
N ALA A 321 3.79 -8.70 -0.16
CA ALA A 321 3.90 -9.35 1.14
C ALA A 321 5.09 -8.83 1.94
N ALA A 322 6.26 -8.64 1.30
CA ALA A 322 7.43 -8.04 1.93
C ALA A 322 7.17 -6.60 2.41
N ALA A 323 6.43 -5.81 1.61
CA ALA A 323 6.00 -4.47 2.01
C ALA A 323 5.14 -4.49 3.28
N ASN A 324 4.16 -5.39 3.37
CA ASN A 324 3.31 -5.52 4.56
C ASN A 324 4.11 -5.91 5.81
N VAL A 325 5.07 -6.83 5.67
CA VAL A 325 5.99 -7.18 6.77
C VAL A 325 6.84 -5.97 7.16
N GLY A 326 7.32 -5.19 6.19
CA GLY A 326 8.07 -3.95 6.42
C GLY A 326 7.29 -2.91 7.21
N VAL A 327 6.01 -2.70 6.90
CA VAL A 327 5.09 -1.83 7.68
C VAL A 327 5.07 -2.25 9.15
N ALA A 328 4.80 -3.52 9.41
CA ALA A 328 4.65 -4.02 10.77
C ALA A 328 5.97 -4.00 11.56
N VAL A 329 7.04 -4.53 10.96
CA VAL A 329 8.33 -4.70 11.64
C VAL A 329 9.03 -3.37 11.86
N LEU A 330 9.16 -2.53 10.82
CA LEU A 330 9.97 -1.31 10.93
C LEU A 330 9.27 -0.23 11.75
N SER A 331 7.93 -0.09 11.64
CA SER A 331 7.20 0.79 12.55
C SER A 331 7.29 0.33 14.00
N GLY A 332 7.27 -0.99 14.24
CA GLY A 332 7.46 -1.56 15.58
C GLY A 332 8.87 -1.34 16.11
N VAL A 333 9.92 -1.51 15.29
CA VAL A 333 11.31 -1.23 15.65
C VAL A 333 11.50 0.23 16.03
N ILE A 334 10.93 1.17 15.26
CA ILE A 334 10.95 2.59 15.63
C ILE A 334 10.27 2.79 17.00
N GLY A 335 9.14 2.12 17.25
CA GLY A 335 8.47 2.18 18.56
C GLY A 335 9.32 1.69 19.71
N LEU A 336 10.05 0.58 19.55
CA LEU A 336 10.99 0.09 20.54
C LEU A 336 12.12 1.11 20.80
N LEU A 337 12.67 1.71 19.74
CA LEU A 337 13.70 2.75 19.86
C LEU A 337 13.17 3.99 20.59
N VAL A 338 11.93 4.40 20.32
CA VAL A 338 11.27 5.50 21.06
C VAL A 338 11.14 5.17 22.54
N GLY A 339 10.76 3.93 22.89
CA GLY A 339 10.66 3.49 24.28
C GLY A 339 11.97 3.57 25.05
N VAL A 340 13.12 3.38 24.38
CA VAL A 340 14.46 3.41 25.00
C VAL A 340 15.10 4.81 24.95
N SER A 341 14.95 5.53 23.82
CA SER A 341 15.72 6.75 23.52
C SER A 341 14.87 8.01 23.43
N GLY A 342 13.54 7.90 23.63
CA GLY A 342 12.60 8.99 23.50
C GLY A 342 12.25 9.33 22.05
N ILE A 343 11.29 10.24 21.86
CA ILE A 343 10.68 10.54 20.55
C ILE A 343 11.67 11.14 19.53
N ALA A 344 12.74 11.77 19.98
CA ALA A 344 13.73 12.41 19.11
C ALA A 344 14.46 11.40 18.19
N ILE A 345 14.49 10.10 18.54
CA ILE A 345 15.11 9.04 17.75
C ILE A 345 14.38 8.77 16.42
N VAL A 346 13.10 9.17 16.30
CA VAL A 346 12.28 8.91 15.13
C VAL A 346 12.91 9.48 13.85
N ALA A 347 13.30 10.75 13.85
CA ALA A 347 13.86 11.39 12.66
C ALA A 347 15.19 10.75 12.20
N PRO A 348 16.21 10.54 13.04
CA PRO A 348 17.43 9.84 12.61
C PRO A 348 17.17 8.39 12.21
N ALA A 349 16.28 7.66 12.88
CA ALA A 349 15.93 6.30 12.49
C ALA A 349 15.32 6.25 11.07
N LEU A 350 14.41 7.16 10.74
CA LEU A 350 13.83 7.28 9.39
C LEU A 350 14.90 7.64 8.35
N VAL A 351 15.88 8.50 8.67
CA VAL A 351 17.00 8.80 7.77
C VAL A 351 17.84 7.56 7.50
N VAL A 352 18.19 6.80 8.53
CA VAL A 352 18.95 5.54 8.35
C VAL A 352 18.19 4.56 7.47
N LEU A 353 16.89 4.37 7.69
CA LEU A 353 16.06 3.50 6.87
C LEU A 353 15.96 3.99 5.42
N ALA A 354 15.89 5.31 5.20
CA ALA A 354 15.86 5.90 3.85
C ALA A 354 17.20 5.73 3.12
N LEU A 355 18.33 5.83 3.82
CA LEU A 355 19.65 5.54 3.27
C LEU A 355 19.79 4.06 2.87
N LEU A 356 19.29 3.14 3.71
CA LEU A 356 19.26 1.72 3.39
C LEU A 356 18.37 1.44 2.18
N LEU A 357 17.21 2.11 2.10
CA LEU A 357 16.30 2.01 0.94
C LEU A 357 17.00 2.50 -0.34
N TRP A 358 17.66 3.65 -0.30
CA TRP A 358 18.39 4.16 -1.46
C TRP A 358 19.51 3.21 -1.89
N ALA A 359 20.32 2.71 -0.95
CA ALA A 359 21.36 1.74 -1.23
C ALA A 359 20.79 0.44 -1.85
N ALA A 360 19.64 -0.04 -1.35
CA ALA A 360 18.99 -1.23 -1.87
C ALA A 360 18.46 -1.01 -3.30
N ILE A 361 17.83 0.14 -3.59
CA ILE A 361 17.35 0.51 -4.93
C ILE A 361 18.53 0.57 -5.91
N GLU A 362 19.64 1.24 -5.57
CA GLU A 362 20.79 1.33 -6.46
C GLU A 362 21.46 -0.02 -6.68
N THR A 363 21.58 -0.84 -5.64
CA THR A 363 22.14 -2.19 -5.76
C THR A 363 21.26 -3.06 -6.65
N LEU A 364 19.94 -3.00 -6.48
CA LEU A 364 18.98 -3.73 -7.33
C LEU A 364 19.07 -3.28 -8.79
N ARG A 365 19.18 -1.97 -9.04
CA ARG A 365 19.33 -1.39 -10.37
C ARG A 365 20.61 -1.90 -11.07
N VAL A 366 21.75 -1.84 -10.36
CA VAL A 366 23.05 -2.31 -10.90
C VAL A 366 23.01 -3.82 -11.18
N GLN A 367 22.52 -4.62 -10.25
CA GLN A 367 22.43 -6.07 -10.42
C GLN A 367 21.51 -6.48 -11.58
N SER A 368 20.40 -5.76 -11.74
CA SER A 368 19.47 -5.98 -12.87
C SER A 368 20.11 -5.64 -14.20
N ALA A 369 20.88 -4.54 -14.28
CA ALA A 369 21.59 -4.13 -15.50
C ALA A 369 22.74 -5.10 -15.87
N LEU A 370 23.52 -5.56 -14.90
CA LEU A 370 24.61 -6.53 -15.12
C LEU A 370 24.08 -7.85 -15.71
N ARG A 371 22.90 -8.26 -15.30
CA ARG A 371 22.27 -9.49 -15.79
C ARG A 371 21.72 -9.37 -17.20
N SER A 372 21.09 -8.23 -17.53
CA SER A 372 20.61 -8.00 -18.89
C SER A 372 21.74 -7.90 -19.92
N ALA A 373 22.97 -7.62 -19.46
CA ALA A 373 24.18 -7.56 -20.27
C ALA A 373 24.95 -8.89 -20.37
N ALA A 374 24.64 -9.89 -19.51
CA ALA A 374 25.30 -11.20 -19.57
C ALA A 374 24.76 -12.01 -20.76
N PRO A 375 25.64 -12.60 -21.62
CA PRO A 375 25.17 -13.49 -22.68
C PRO A 375 24.48 -14.70 -22.08
N ALA A 376 23.39 -15.16 -22.75
CA ALA A 376 22.56 -16.29 -22.36
C ALA A 376 23.33 -17.62 -22.38
#